data_b63f196aae04465618e65347508c958d
#
_entry.id   b63f196aae04465618e65347508c958d
#
_cell.length_a   1.000
_cell.length_b   1.000
_cell.length_c   1.000
_cell.angle_alpha   90.00
_cell.angle_beta   90.00
_cell.angle_gamma   90.00
#
_symmetry.space_group_name_H-M   'P 1'
#
loop_
_entity.id
_entity.type
_entity.pdbx_description
1 polymer ?
#
loop_
_entity_poly.entity_id
_entity_poly.type
_entity_poly.pdbx_seq_one_letter_code
_entity_poly.pdbx_strand_id
1 'polypeptide(L)'
;MVKVKSPQKSKAQAQQRASAKRAKEKTATVPDRVPQIGPNTPYQVCSERLSAFGGLLALVKVLDLVGFEALFAQHYRAPKRQPELGHHAMVVGILMLLFIGFQRLGHFAYVRMDPMLCGILRVAALPAVSTFWRYLKSLGINQSGSLLNLGAAVRQKVWDLCGLNYAEVSINIDTTVSTVYGQIEGSRKGHNTKHRGKKGLRPVLCFVAETREYLCGTQRRGETICGAEVARQIRQFRRLLPPCVRRVHVRGDGEFISWESIQACQDGGFLYTFGNKRCAPPFPKRGWYRHGDYEYNECRYQPTGWAEPCRFVVMRIRKDQMGERQLNLLESENYAYRVFVTNERGRPHGVIEDYDGRAAVEPLIGEAQREGVLAIPSKNFQSHHAFFQIVMLAYNVWRWMKLLVGHQQAQAQQGQPVEERQRIQMPDHTIRIARLKMLYVAAKIVFHANRDEICYSIHEQRASGIIDFLQYMDQRREELQTAA
;
A
#
# COMPACT_ATOMS: atom_id res chain seq x y z
N MET A 1 68.88 -0.79 4.91
CA MET A 1 67.70 -0.89 4.06
C MET A 1 66.93 -2.15 4.42
N VAL A 2 65.89 -2.03 5.25
CA VAL A 2 65.03 -3.16 5.66
C VAL A 2 63.66 -2.95 5.01
N LYS A 3 63.23 -3.88 4.15
CA LYS A 3 61.95 -3.88 3.50
C LYS A 3 60.89 -4.36 4.50
N VAL A 4 60.00 -3.49 4.94
CA VAL A 4 58.77 -3.82 5.68
C VAL A 4 57.71 -4.31 4.70
N LYS A 5 57.37 -5.59 4.77
CA LYS A 5 56.23 -6.18 4.05
C LYS A 5 54.93 -5.90 4.82
N SER A 6 53.93 -5.32 4.22
CA SER A 6 52.63 -5.06 4.81
C SER A 6 51.77 -6.35 4.88
N PRO A 7 51.23 -6.74 6.06
CA PRO A 7 50.53 -8.01 6.26
C PRO A 7 49.02 -7.96 5.92
N GLN A 8 48.44 -6.82 5.57
CA GLN A 8 46.98 -6.69 5.47
C GLN A 8 46.38 -7.15 4.14
N LYS A 9 47.12 -7.06 3.02
CA LYS A 9 46.58 -7.49 1.71
C LYS A 9 46.48 -9.02 1.53
N SER A 10 47.21 -9.83 2.27
CA SER A 10 47.17 -11.27 2.14
C SER A 10 46.00 -11.95 2.85
N LYS A 11 45.47 -11.37 3.94
CA LYS A 11 44.34 -11.93 4.69
C LYS A 11 42.99 -11.73 3.97
N ALA A 12 42.79 -10.58 3.36
CA ALA A 12 41.56 -10.31 2.60
C ALA A 12 41.44 -11.19 1.34
N GLN A 13 42.54 -11.39 0.61
CA GLN A 13 42.60 -12.31 -0.54
C GLN A 13 42.44 -13.78 -0.15
N ALA A 14 42.98 -14.19 1.00
CA ALA A 14 42.80 -15.55 1.54
C ALA A 14 41.34 -15.79 1.96
N GLN A 15 40.69 -14.81 2.59
CA GLN A 15 39.26 -14.88 2.93
C GLN A 15 38.32 -14.90 1.71
N GLN A 16 38.62 -14.09 0.68
CA GLN A 16 37.88 -14.14 -0.59
C GLN A 16 38.07 -15.46 -1.33
N ARG A 17 39.26 -16.02 -1.34
CA ARG A 17 39.50 -17.35 -1.94
C ARG A 17 38.84 -18.48 -1.14
N ALA A 18 38.81 -18.38 0.19
CA ALA A 18 38.12 -19.34 1.05
C ALA A 18 36.61 -19.27 0.91
N SER A 19 36.02 -18.06 0.75
CA SER A 19 34.61 -17.90 0.49
C SER A 19 34.19 -18.36 -0.91
N ALA A 20 35.01 -18.07 -1.94
CA ALA A 20 34.80 -18.56 -3.30
C ALA A 20 34.96 -20.08 -3.42
N LYS A 21 35.90 -20.69 -2.66
CA LYS A 21 36.04 -22.14 -2.62
C LYS A 21 34.90 -22.82 -1.88
N ARG A 22 34.39 -22.24 -0.78
CA ARG A 22 33.19 -22.68 -0.06
C ARG A 22 31.91 -22.51 -0.89
N ALA A 23 31.81 -21.47 -1.73
CA ALA A 23 30.69 -21.31 -2.65
C ALA A 23 30.70 -22.36 -3.77
N LYS A 24 31.88 -22.78 -4.25
CA LYS A 24 32.02 -23.88 -5.23
C LYS A 24 31.82 -25.28 -4.63
N GLU A 25 32.10 -25.49 -3.34
CA GLU A 25 31.86 -26.78 -2.69
C GLU A 25 30.43 -27.02 -2.23
N LYS A 26 29.58 -25.99 -2.27
CA LYS A 26 28.13 -26.06 -1.94
C LYS A 26 27.21 -26.12 -3.15
N THR A 27 27.66 -26.44 -4.35
CA THR A 27 26.78 -26.99 -5.36
C THR A 27 26.40 -28.40 -4.91
N ALA A 28 25.43 -28.46 -4.00
CA ALA A 28 24.79 -29.71 -3.64
C ALA A 28 24.27 -30.31 -4.95
N THR A 29 24.84 -31.43 -5.35
CA THR A 29 24.32 -32.24 -6.46
C THR A 29 22.86 -32.53 -6.17
N VAL A 30 21.99 -32.11 -7.07
CA VAL A 30 20.57 -32.51 -7.03
C VAL A 30 20.57 -34.03 -6.96
N PRO A 31 19.90 -34.66 -5.96
CA PRO A 31 19.87 -36.10 -5.90
C PRO A 31 19.35 -36.66 -7.22
N ASP A 32 20.03 -37.62 -7.80
CA ASP A 32 19.62 -38.30 -9.07
C ASP A 32 18.24 -38.99 -8.92
N ARG A 33 17.72 -39.09 -7.70
CA ARG A 33 16.46 -39.73 -7.41
C ARG A 33 15.32 -38.75 -7.39
N VAL A 34 14.37 -38.88 -8.31
CA VAL A 34 13.09 -38.17 -8.28
C VAL A 34 12.26 -38.64 -7.06
N PRO A 35 11.79 -37.74 -6.16
CA PRO A 35 10.92 -38.10 -5.06
C PRO A 35 9.61 -38.73 -5.56
N GLN A 36 9.22 -39.86 -4.97
CA GLN A 36 7.95 -40.52 -5.27
C GLN A 36 7.02 -40.38 -4.07
N ILE A 37 5.99 -39.56 -4.19
CA ILE A 37 4.99 -39.31 -3.15
C ILE A 37 3.68 -39.97 -3.55
N GLY A 38 3.17 -40.85 -2.71
CA GLY A 38 1.92 -41.59 -2.89
C GLY A 38 1.14 -41.73 -1.61
N PRO A 39 -0.03 -42.38 -1.66
CA PRO A 39 -0.90 -42.56 -0.46
C PRO A 39 -0.21 -43.26 0.71
N ASN A 40 0.77 -44.12 0.43
CA ASN A 40 1.49 -44.91 1.42
C ASN A 40 2.85 -44.30 1.81
N THR A 41 3.13 -43.03 1.41
CA THR A 41 4.39 -42.38 1.78
C THR A 41 4.43 -42.18 3.31
N PRO A 42 5.49 -42.67 4.01
CA PRO A 42 5.66 -42.43 5.42
C PRO A 42 5.78 -40.96 5.77
N TYR A 43 5.32 -40.57 6.93
CA TYR A 43 5.41 -39.20 7.45
C TYR A 43 5.79 -39.19 8.92
N GLN A 44 6.52 -38.13 9.33
CA GLN A 44 6.92 -37.96 10.72
C GLN A 44 7.13 -36.47 11.03
N VAL A 45 7.15 -36.12 12.31
CA VAL A 45 7.50 -34.80 12.80
C VAL A 45 9.03 -34.67 12.78
N CYS A 46 9.56 -33.57 12.25
CA CYS A 46 11.00 -33.25 12.35
C CYS A 46 11.24 -32.16 13.41
N SER A 47 12.46 -32.13 13.98
CA SER A 47 12.88 -31.16 14.98
C SER A 47 13.43 -29.86 14.35
N GLU A 48 13.49 -29.78 13.03
CA GLU A 48 14.08 -28.65 12.32
C GLU A 48 13.20 -27.40 12.42
N ARG A 49 13.84 -26.25 12.50
CA ARG A 49 13.15 -24.94 12.51
C ARG A 49 12.82 -24.53 11.07
N LEU A 50 11.70 -24.99 10.57
CA LEU A 50 11.20 -24.71 9.23
C LEU A 50 10.13 -23.62 9.27
N SER A 51 10.19 -22.69 8.30
CA SER A 51 9.16 -21.68 8.08
C SER A 51 8.77 -21.64 6.61
N ALA A 52 7.49 -21.43 6.32
CA ALA A 52 6.98 -21.16 4.99
C ALA A 52 7.18 -19.68 4.58
N PHE A 53 7.65 -18.86 5.49
CA PHE A 53 7.70 -17.39 5.35
C PHE A 53 9.14 -16.86 5.25
N GLY A 54 10.02 -17.57 4.57
CA GLY A 54 11.45 -17.18 4.44
C GLY A 54 11.64 -15.78 3.86
N GLY A 55 10.72 -15.31 3.01
CA GLY A 55 10.75 -13.95 2.46
C GLY A 55 10.49 -12.84 3.49
N LEU A 56 10.10 -13.14 4.73
CA LEU A 56 10.03 -12.13 5.79
C LEU A 56 11.36 -11.46 6.08
N LEU A 57 12.48 -12.10 5.76
CA LEU A 57 13.80 -11.45 5.88
C LEU A 57 13.88 -10.19 4.98
N ALA A 58 13.27 -10.22 3.80
CA ALA A 58 13.20 -9.05 2.93
C ALA A 58 12.42 -7.91 3.58
N LEU A 59 11.29 -8.21 4.25
CA LEU A 59 10.55 -7.22 5.03
C LEU A 59 11.42 -6.60 6.13
N VAL A 60 12.12 -7.44 6.92
CA VAL A 60 12.99 -6.95 8.00
C VAL A 60 14.05 -6.01 7.46
N LYS A 61 14.72 -6.38 6.36
CA LYS A 61 15.74 -5.53 5.73
C LYS A 61 15.15 -4.22 5.18
N VAL A 62 13.95 -4.24 4.59
CA VAL A 62 13.26 -3.00 4.14
C VAL A 62 12.96 -2.10 5.34
N LEU A 63 12.42 -2.65 6.43
CA LEU A 63 12.12 -1.86 7.63
C LEU A 63 13.39 -1.28 8.26
N ASP A 64 14.49 -2.04 8.28
CA ASP A 64 15.79 -1.57 8.75
C ASP A 64 16.37 -0.46 7.85
N LEU A 65 16.36 -0.66 6.53
CA LEU A 65 16.87 0.30 5.54
C LEU A 65 16.18 1.68 5.63
N VAL A 66 14.88 1.69 5.85
CA VAL A 66 14.14 2.96 6.02
C VAL A 66 14.27 3.54 7.45
N GLY A 67 14.93 2.85 8.36
CA GLY A 67 15.05 3.26 9.76
C GLY A 67 13.71 3.23 10.51
N PHE A 68 12.88 2.21 10.25
CA PHE A 68 11.49 2.15 10.72
C PHE A 68 11.36 2.26 12.24
N GLU A 69 12.28 1.64 13.02
CA GLU A 69 12.24 1.69 14.48
C GLU A 69 12.46 3.12 15.01
N ALA A 70 13.43 3.85 14.46
CA ALA A 70 13.70 5.24 14.82
C ALA A 70 12.52 6.15 14.40
N LEU A 71 11.99 5.97 13.17
CA LEU A 71 10.81 6.70 12.70
C LEU A 71 9.58 6.37 13.55
N PHE A 72 9.42 5.11 13.99
CA PHE A 72 8.35 4.72 14.88
C PHE A 72 8.46 5.44 16.22
N ALA A 73 9.64 5.46 16.84
CA ALA A 73 9.88 6.16 18.10
C ALA A 73 9.59 7.67 17.98
N GLN A 74 9.94 8.28 16.84
CA GLN A 74 9.72 9.71 16.60
C GLN A 74 8.26 10.07 16.33
N HIS A 75 7.54 9.25 15.57
CA HIS A 75 6.22 9.63 15.04
C HIS A 75 5.05 8.94 15.73
N TYR A 76 5.24 7.76 16.34
CA TYR A 76 4.15 7.02 16.96
C TYR A 76 3.86 7.53 18.36
N ARG A 77 2.61 7.93 18.58
CA ARG A 77 2.12 8.35 19.91
C ARG A 77 1.64 7.11 20.68
N ALA A 78 2.52 6.54 21.47
CA ALA A 78 2.22 5.34 22.25
C ALA A 78 1.09 5.58 23.27
N PRO A 79 0.23 4.58 23.54
CA PRO A 79 -0.69 4.63 24.68
C PRO A 79 0.08 4.57 26.00
N LYS A 80 -0.54 5.05 27.08
CA LYS A 80 0.10 5.15 28.41
C LYS A 80 0.60 3.81 28.95
N ARG A 81 -0.17 2.72 28.70
CA ARG A 81 0.17 1.39 29.18
C ARG A 81 1.14 0.72 28.23
N GLN A 82 2.34 0.44 28.69
CA GLN A 82 3.35 -0.30 27.95
C GLN A 82 3.02 -1.79 27.91
N PRO A 83 2.92 -2.44 26.75
CA PRO A 83 2.88 -3.89 26.67
C PRO A 83 4.27 -4.47 26.98
N GLU A 84 4.30 -5.70 27.48
CA GLU A 84 5.56 -6.41 27.80
C GLU A 84 6.54 -6.47 26.60
N LEU A 85 5.99 -6.72 25.41
CA LEU A 85 6.78 -6.80 24.16
C LEU A 85 7.20 -5.40 23.63
N GLY A 86 6.67 -4.30 24.20
CA GLY A 86 6.84 -2.94 23.69
C GLY A 86 5.89 -2.60 22.53
N HIS A 87 5.64 -1.31 22.34
CA HIS A 87 4.67 -0.83 21.32
C HIS A 87 5.13 -1.12 19.90
N HIS A 88 6.42 -0.93 19.61
CA HIS A 88 7.01 -1.20 18.30
C HIS A 88 6.78 -2.67 17.90
N ALA A 89 7.19 -3.61 18.74
CA ALA A 89 7.06 -5.03 18.45
C ALA A 89 5.59 -5.49 18.36
N MET A 90 4.65 -4.87 19.12
CA MET A 90 3.22 -5.14 18.98
C MET A 90 2.69 -4.70 17.61
N VAL A 91 3.07 -3.53 17.11
CA VAL A 91 2.66 -3.06 15.79
C VAL A 91 3.33 -3.88 14.69
N VAL A 92 4.64 -4.15 14.79
CA VAL A 92 5.38 -5.00 13.84
C VAL A 92 4.80 -6.41 13.79
N GLY A 93 4.40 -6.99 14.93
CA GLY A 93 3.74 -8.30 14.97
C GLY A 93 2.43 -8.32 14.17
N ILE A 94 1.58 -7.31 14.33
CA ILE A 94 0.35 -7.18 13.53
C ILE A 94 0.67 -6.93 12.06
N LEU A 95 1.66 -6.09 11.76
CA LEU A 95 2.16 -5.85 10.41
C LEU A 95 2.59 -7.15 9.71
N MET A 96 3.41 -7.97 10.38
CA MET A 96 3.87 -9.25 9.85
C MET A 96 2.71 -10.19 9.55
N LEU A 97 1.73 -10.29 10.46
CA LEU A 97 0.54 -11.11 10.25
C LEU A 97 -0.21 -10.69 8.98
N LEU A 98 -0.43 -9.38 8.81
CA LEU A 98 -1.06 -8.83 7.61
C LEU A 98 -0.18 -9.01 6.36
N PHE A 99 1.11 -8.82 6.51
CA PHE A 99 2.09 -8.97 5.43
C PHE A 99 2.11 -10.39 4.86
N ILE A 100 2.02 -11.41 5.72
CA ILE A 100 1.89 -12.81 5.28
C ILE A 100 0.47 -13.16 4.76
N GLY A 101 -0.48 -12.22 4.77
CA GLY A 101 -1.82 -12.39 4.20
C GLY A 101 -2.89 -12.86 5.18
N PHE A 102 -2.61 -12.85 6.47
CA PHE A 102 -3.56 -13.24 7.51
C PHE A 102 -4.32 -12.02 8.03
N GLN A 103 -5.55 -11.85 7.60
CA GLN A 103 -6.35 -10.65 7.82
C GLN A 103 -7.00 -10.56 9.22
N ARG A 104 -6.99 -11.63 10.00
CA ARG A 104 -7.69 -11.71 11.29
C ARG A 104 -6.72 -12.02 12.41
N LEU A 105 -6.86 -11.34 13.54
CA LEU A 105 -6.01 -11.60 14.72
C LEU A 105 -6.05 -13.06 15.18
N GLY A 106 -7.20 -13.73 15.02
CA GLY A 106 -7.32 -15.17 15.32
C GLY A 106 -6.31 -16.04 14.59
N HIS A 107 -5.81 -15.59 13.44
CA HIS A 107 -4.83 -16.33 12.65
C HIS A 107 -3.45 -16.42 13.32
N PHE A 108 -3.14 -15.56 14.31
CA PHE A 108 -1.93 -15.72 15.12
C PHE A 108 -1.82 -17.10 15.78
N ALA A 109 -2.96 -17.75 16.09
CA ALA A 109 -2.96 -19.08 16.68
C ALA A 109 -2.27 -20.12 15.78
N TYR A 110 -2.39 -19.98 14.45
CA TYR A 110 -1.83 -20.93 13.48
C TYR A 110 -0.33 -20.76 13.25
N VAL A 111 0.22 -19.58 13.54
CA VAL A 111 1.63 -19.25 13.31
C VAL A 111 2.37 -18.91 14.60
N ARG A 112 1.77 -19.27 15.76
CA ARG A 112 2.28 -18.87 17.07
C ARG A 112 3.71 -19.33 17.35
N MET A 113 4.10 -20.47 16.80
CA MET A 113 5.41 -21.08 16.98
C MET A 113 6.28 -21.01 15.71
N ASP A 114 5.86 -20.25 14.71
CA ASP A 114 6.64 -20.12 13.48
C ASP A 114 8.02 -19.50 13.80
N PRO A 115 9.13 -20.18 13.47
CA PRO A 115 10.45 -19.74 13.90
C PRO A 115 10.90 -18.43 13.28
N MET A 116 10.42 -18.08 12.07
CA MET A 116 10.73 -16.80 11.43
C MET A 116 10.05 -15.64 12.15
N LEU A 117 8.74 -15.77 12.41
CA LEU A 117 7.97 -14.74 13.12
C LEU A 117 8.48 -14.56 14.56
N CYS A 118 8.74 -15.68 15.25
CA CYS A 118 9.28 -15.66 16.60
C CYS A 118 10.68 -15.02 16.65
N GLY A 119 11.55 -15.36 15.69
CA GLY A 119 12.91 -14.79 15.58
C GLY A 119 12.90 -13.29 15.34
N ILE A 120 12.02 -12.78 14.46
CA ILE A 120 11.90 -11.34 14.19
C ILE A 120 11.47 -10.57 15.45
N LEU A 121 10.52 -11.10 16.23
CA LEU A 121 10.05 -10.49 17.47
C LEU A 121 10.93 -10.84 18.70
N ARG A 122 11.94 -11.71 18.53
CA ARG A 122 12.84 -12.18 19.61
C ARG A 122 12.09 -12.80 20.79
N VAL A 123 11.13 -13.66 20.48
CA VAL A 123 10.28 -14.36 21.46
C VAL A 123 10.31 -15.87 21.21
N ALA A 124 10.15 -16.66 22.27
CA ALA A 124 10.03 -18.12 22.15
C ALA A 124 8.72 -18.55 21.46
N ALA A 125 7.66 -17.78 21.66
CA ALA A 125 6.36 -17.95 21.02
C ALA A 125 5.68 -16.58 20.86
N LEU A 126 4.92 -16.38 19.79
CA LEU A 126 4.15 -15.14 19.62
C LEU A 126 3.16 -14.98 20.79
N PRO A 127 2.88 -13.73 21.23
CA PRO A 127 1.86 -13.46 22.22
C PRO A 127 0.51 -14.09 21.87
N ALA A 128 -0.28 -14.40 22.87
CA ALA A 128 -1.63 -14.90 22.66
C ALA A 128 -2.47 -13.89 21.87
N VAL A 129 -3.43 -14.37 21.07
CA VAL A 129 -4.36 -13.55 20.30
C VAL A 129 -5.04 -12.47 21.17
N SER A 130 -5.39 -12.82 22.41
CA SER A 130 -5.99 -11.92 23.39
C SER A 130 -5.08 -10.73 23.76
N THR A 131 -3.77 -10.89 23.68
CA THR A 131 -2.79 -9.80 23.94
C THR A 131 -2.81 -8.78 22.81
N PHE A 132 -2.80 -9.22 21.55
CA PHE A 132 -2.94 -8.33 20.39
C PHE A 132 -4.31 -7.64 20.38
N TRP A 133 -5.37 -8.35 20.74
CA TRP A 133 -6.70 -7.78 20.84
C TRP A 133 -6.79 -6.69 21.93
N ARG A 134 -6.23 -6.96 23.13
CA ARG A 134 -6.15 -5.95 24.21
C ARG A 134 -5.31 -4.75 23.80
N TYR A 135 -4.22 -4.97 23.09
CA TYR A 135 -3.39 -3.90 22.55
C TYR A 135 -4.19 -3.01 21.59
N LEU A 136 -4.87 -3.58 20.59
CA LEU A 136 -5.71 -2.79 19.68
C LEU A 136 -6.80 -2.03 20.42
N LYS A 137 -7.38 -2.60 21.47
CA LYS A 137 -8.39 -1.91 22.30
C LYS A 137 -7.82 -0.72 23.08
N SER A 138 -6.53 -0.72 23.37
CA SER A 138 -5.87 0.40 24.05
C SER A 138 -5.56 1.59 23.13
N LEU A 139 -5.66 1.39 21.81
CA LEU A 139 -5.36 2.42 20.83
C LEU A 139 -6.57 3.33 20.61
N GLY A 140 -6.33 4.63 20.63
CA GLY A 140 -7.31 5.66 20.31
C GLY A 140 -7.04 6.35 18.98
N ILE A 141 -7.77 7.43 18.76
CA ILE A 141 -7.70 8.23 17.52
C ILE A 141 -6.30 8.86 17.33
N ASN A 142 -5.66 9.27 18.44
CA ASN A 142 -4.32 9.88 18.38
C ASN A 142 -3.24 8.88 17.92
N GLN A 143 -3.33 7.63 18.39
CA GLN A 143 -2.45 6.55 17.95
C GLN A 143 -2.66 6.24 16.46
N SER A 144 -3.91 6.16 16.05
CA SER A 144 -4.27 5.93 14.65
C SER A 144 -3.78 7.06 13.73
N GLY A 145 -3.92 8.32 14.15
CA GLY A 145 -3.40 9.47 13.41
C GLY A 145 -1.88 9.51 13.34
N SER A 146 -1.20 9.06 14.39
CA SER A 146 0.27 9.00 14.40
C SER A 146 0.85 7.95 13.44
N LEU A 147 0.10 6.88 13.14
CA LEU A 147 0.49 5.91 12.11
C LEU A 147 0.51 6.53 10.69
N LEU A 148 -0.35 7.52 10.42
CA LEU A 148 -0.29 8.27 9.16
C LEU A 148 1.00 9.10 9.04
N ASN A 149 1.44 9.73 10.14
CA ASN A 149 2.70 10.49 10.16
C ASN A 149 3.90 9.56 9.97
N LEU A 150 3.88 8.41 10.63
CA LEU A 150 4.89 7.36 10.42
C LEU A 150 4.91 6.92 8.95
N GLY A 151 3.74 6.64 8.36
CA GLY A 151 3.63 6.27 6.95
C GLY A 151 4.17 7.34 6.00
N ALA A 152 3.96 8.63 6.30
CA ALA A 152 4.50 9.74 5.53
C ALA A 152 6.04 9.80 5.61
N ALA A 153 6.60 9.60 6.81
CA ALA A 153 8.06 9.61 7.01
C ALA A 153 8.73 8.42 6.29
N VAL A 154 8.13 7.23 6.36
CA VAL A 154 8.63 6.05 5.61
C VAL A 154 8.51 6.27 4.11
N ARG A 155 7.41 6.83 3.61
CA ARG A 155 7.23 7.19 2.20
C ARG A 155 8.35 8.08 1.71
N GLN A 156 8.67 9.15 2.45
CA GLN A 156 9.76 10.05 2.10
C GLN A 156 11.07 9.28 1.93
N LYS A 157 11.44 8.44 2.89
CA LYS A 157 12.66 7.61 2.81
C LYS A 157 12.66 6.68 1.59
N VAL A 158 11.54 6.04 1.30
CA VAL A 158 11.43 5.14 0.12
C VAL A 158 11.54 5.92 -1.18
N TRP A 159 10.91 7.09 -1.28
CA TRP A 159 11.03 7.92 -2.49
C TRP A 159 12.47 8.37 -2.70
N ASP A 160 13.16 8.80 -1.65
CA ASP A 160 14.58 9.17 -1.70
C ASP A 160 15.44 7.98 -2.15
N LEU A 161 15.24 6.79 -1.56
CA LEU A 161 15.96 5.57 -1.91
C LEU A 161 15.75 5.11 -3.36
N CYS A 162 14.56 5.33 -3.90
CA CYS A 162 14.21 4.97 -5.28
C CYS A 162 14.44 6.12 -6.28
N GLY A 163 14.93 7.27 -5.84
CA GLY A 163 15.10 8.45 -6.71
C GLY A 163 13.80 8.97 -7.31
N LEU A 164 12.65 8.74 -6.62
CA LEU A 164 11.35 9.19 -7.09
C LEU A 164 11.20 10.70 -6.85
N ASN A 165 10.97 11.45 -7.91
CA ASN A 165 10.85 12.91 -7.86
C ASN A 165 9.64 13.37 -8.68
N TYR A 166 8.43 13.04 -8.21
CA TYR A 166 7.19 13.48 -8.84
C TYR A 166 6.88 14.91 -8.41
N ALA A 167 7.03 15.87 -9.35
CA ALA A 167 6.62 17.26 -9.12
C ALA A 167 5.09 17.42 -9.06
N GLU A 168 4.36 16.51 -9.66
CA GLU A 168 2.91 16.49 -9.70
C GLU A 168 2.40 15.08 -9.40
N VAL A 169 1.35 15.00 -8.58
CA VAL A 169 0.66 13.72 -8.27
C VAL A 169 -0.84 13.90 -8.28
N SER A 170 -1.54 12.81 -8.64
CA SER A 170 -2.99 12.71 -8.56
C SER A 170 -3.40 11.92 -7.32
N ILE A 171 -4.35 12.47 -6.54
CA ILE A 171 -4.91 11.79 -5.37
C ILE A 171 -6.35 11.40 -5.66
N ASN A 172 -6.57 10.10 -5.73
CA ASN A 172 -7.90 9.54 -5.94
C ASN A 172 -8.55 9.24 -4.59
N ILE A 173 -9.73 9.84 -4.34
CA ILE A 173 -10.55 9.62 -3.15
C ILE A 173 -11.68 8.67 -3.50
N ASP A 174 -11.88 7.64 -2.67
CA ASP A 174 -13.02 6.75 -2.82
C ASP A 174 -13.41 6.11 -1.48
N THR A 175 -14.58 5.48 -1.44
CA THR A 175 -15.07 4.74 -0.28
C THR A 175 -15.23 3.26 -0.59
N THR A 176 -15.25 2.45 0.46
CA THR A 176 -15.68 1.07 0.34
C THR A 176 -16.63 0.71 1.48
N VAL A 177 -17.34 -0.41 1.39
CA VAL A 177 -18.28 -0.85 2.40
C VAL A 177 -17.83 -2.18 3.00
N SER A 178 -17.60 -2.20 4.32
CA SER A 178 -17.43 -3.42 5.10
C SER A 178 -18.78 -3.82 5.67
N THR A 179 -19.43 -4.82 5.08
CA THR A 179 -20.70 -5.36 5.59
C THR A 179 -20.49 -5.98 6.96
N VAL A 180 -21.35 -5.64 7.90
CA VAL A 180 -21.26 -6.07 9.29
C VAL A 180 -22.42 -7.02 9.62
N TYR A 181 -22.08 -8.12 10.26
CA TYR A 181 -23.04 -9.07 10.83
C TYR A 181 -22.97 -8.96 12.36
N GLY A 182 -24.14 -8.83 12.99
CA GLY A 182 -24.24 -8.67 14.44
C GLY A 182 -24.12 -7.21 14.92
N GLN A 183 -23.77 -7.06 16.20
CA GLN A 183 -23.72 -5.74 16.88
C GLN A 183 -22.27 -5.23 16.92
N ILE A 184 -21.93 -4.37 15.99
CA ILE A 184 -20.64 -3.67 15.92
C ILE A 184 -20.86 -2.18 16.10
N GLU A 185 -20.12 -1.58 17.02
CA GLU A 185 -20.15 -0.14 17.28
C GLU A 185 -19.88 0.65 15.99
N GLY A 186 -20.66 1.69 15.75
CA GLY A 186 -20.52 2.52 14.54
C GLY A 186 -21.14 1.95 13.29
N SER A 187 -21.56 0.67 13.26
CA SER A 187 -22.24 0.12 12.08
C SER A 187 -23.63 0.75 11.90
N ARG A 188 -23.94 1.13 10.66
CA ARG A 188 -25.21 1.76 10.28
C ARG A 188 -25.76 1.14 9.01
N LYS A 189 -27.07 1.20 8.83
CA LYS A 189 -27.70 0.99 7.52
C LYS A 189 -27.37 2.21 6.67
N GLY A 190 -26.84 1.99 5.48
CA GLY A 190 -26.48 3.05 4.53
C GLY A 190 -26.41 2.46 3.12
N HIS A 191 -25.80 3.19 2.20
CA HIS A 191 -25.60 2.71 0.84
C HIS A 191 -24.65 1.50 0.83
N ASN A 192 -25.23 0.32 0.69
CA ASN A 192 -24.49 -0.94 0.56
C ASN A 192 -24.98 -1.66 -0.71
N THR A 193 -24.24 -1.50 -1.80
CA THR A 193 -24.61 -2.04 -3.10
C THR A 193 -24.55 -3.57 -3.13
N LYS A 194 -23.63 -4.18 -2.37
CA LYS A 194 -23.44 -5.64 -2.34
C LYS A 194 -24.49 -6.36 -1.48
N HIS A 195 -24.92 -5.72 -0.40
CA HIS A 195 -25.85 -6.32 0.57
C HIS A 195 -26.87 -5.28 1.05
N ARG A 196 -27.88 -5.03 0.23
CA ARG A 196 -28.94 -4.04 0.52
C ARG A 196 -29.58 -4.27 1.89
N GLY A 197 -29.78 -3.22 2.67
CA GLY A 197 -30.42 -3.26 3.99
C GLY A 197 -29.52 -3.78 5.14
N LYS A 198 -28.33 -4.30 4.87
CA LYS A 198 -27.38 -4.71 5.92
C LYS A 198 -26.61 -3.50 6.46
N LYS A 199 -26.27 -3.57 7.76
CA LYS A 199 -25.38 -2.59 8.38
C LYS A 199 -23.97 -2.73 7.84
N GLY A 200 -23.22 -1.64 7.81
CA GLY A 200 -21.82 -1.64 7.41
C GLY A 200 -21.02 -0.56 8.11
N LEU A 201 -19.72 -0.61 7.92
CA LEU A 201 -18.77 0.47 8.12
C LEU A 201 -18.32 0.95 6.74
N ARG A 202 -17.97 2.23 6.62
CA ARG A 202 -17.69 2.83 5.32
C ARG A 202 -16.39 3.65 5.34
N PRO A 203 -15.22 2.99 5.28
CA PRO A 203 -13.95 3.69 5.24
C PRO A 203 -13.79 4.53 3.97
N VAL A 204 -13.13 5.69 4.14
CA VAL A 204 -12.62 6.52 3.06
C VAL A 204 -11.15 6.20 2.86
N LEU A 205 -10.73 6.10 1.61
CA LEU A 205 -9.36 5.82 1.21
C LEU A 205 -8.91 6.85 0.18
N CYS A 206 -7.70 7.38 0.36
CA CYS A 206 -7.05 8.29 -0.58
C CYS A 206 -5.75 7.64 -1.04
N PHE A 207 -5.59 7.47 -2.35
CA PHE A 207 -4.41 6.86 -2.96
C PHE A 207 -3.69 7.86 -3.85
N VAL A 208 -2.34 7.80 -3.83
CA VAL A 208 -1.48 8.45 -4.83
C VAL A 208 -1.51 7.57 -6.08
N ALA A 209 -1.96 8.12 -7.21
CA ALA A 209 -2.18 7.34 -8.43
C ALA A 209 -0.87 6.78 -9.01
N GLU A 210 0.18 7.59 -9.03
CA GLU A 210 1.48 7.31 -9.66
C GLU A 210 2.21 6.14 -8.97
N THR A 211 2.19 6.12 -7.63
CA THR A 211 2.85 5.08 -6.84
C THR A 211 1.90 4.02 -6.31
N ARG A 212 0.60 4.23 -6.45
CA ARG A 212 -0.48 3.37 -5.93
C ARG A 212 -0.42 3.20 -4.41
N GLU A 213 0.19 4.14 -3.69
CA GLU A 213 0.29 4.16 -2.25
C GLU A 213 -1.00 4.69 -1.62
N TYR A 214 -1.38 4.12 -0.49
CA TYR A 214 -2.36 4.74 0.38
C TYR A 214 -1.73 5.98 1.03
N LEU A 215 -2.33 7.14 0.81
CA LEU A 215 -1.88 8.40 1.39
C LEU A 215 -2.47 8.61 2.78
N CYS A 216 -3.79 8.61 2.87
CA CYS A 216 -4.55 8.73 4.10
C CYS A 216 -5.98 8.23 3.93
N GLY A 217 -6.71 8.21 5.01
CA GLY A 217 -8.11 7.82 5.06
C GLY A 217 -8.55 7.56 6.50
N THR A 218 -9.79 7.14 6.65
CA THR A 218 -10.33 6.89 7.97
C THR A 218 -11.41 5.82 7.93
N GLN A 219 -11.40 4.97 8.95
CA GLN A 219 -12.54 4.10 9.21
C GLN A 219 -13.70 4.95 9.69
N ARG A 220 -14.85 4.79 9.04
CA ARG A 220 -16.05 5.57 9.32
C ARG A 220 -17.22 4.66 9.69
N ARG A 221 -18.19 5.27 10.35
CA ARG A 221 -19.52 4.69 10.53
C ARG A 221 -20.16 4.47 9.15
N GLY A 222 -21.19 3.62 9.07
CA GLY A 222 -21.82 3.24 7.80
C GLY A 222 -22.68 4.31 7.12
N GLU A 223 -22.73 5.53 7.65
CA GLU A 223 -23.49 6.65 7.10
C GLU A 223 -22.89 7.20 5.80
N THR A 224 -23.67 7.93 5.03
CA THR A 224 -23.19 8.71 3.89
C THR A 224 -22.11 9.69 4.34
N ILE A 225 -21.08 9.87 3.52
CA ILE A 225 -20.01 10.80 3.83
C ILE A 225 -20.50 12.24 3.74
N CYS A 226 -20.08 13.08 4.69
CA CYS A 226 -20.37 14.52 4.62
C CYS A 226 -19.13 15.29 4.12
N GLY A 227 -19.38 16.49 3.58
CA GLY A 227 -18.35 17.36 3.01
C GLY A 227 -17.22 17.68 3.98
N ALA A 228 -17.55 17.95 5.25
CA ALA A 228 -16.56 18.26 6.29
C ALA A 228 -15.59 17.09 6.56
N GLU A 229 -16.04 15.84 6.42
CA GLU A 229 -15.16 14.67 6.57
C GLU A 229 -14.19 14.54 5.40
N VAL A 230 -14.67 14.78 4.17
CA VAL A 230 -13.81 14.80 2.94
C VAL A 230 -12.80 15.92 3.05
N ALA A 231 -13.25 17.13 3.38
CA ALA A 231 -12.38 18.31 3.56
C ALA A 231 -11.27 18.06 4.59
N ARG A 232 -11.58 17.34 5.69
CA ARG A 232 -10.59 16.95 6.69
C ARG A 232 -9.52 16.03 6.13
N GLN A 233 -9.85 15.12 5.20
CA GLN A 233 -8.85 14.29 4.52
C GLN A 233 -7.99 15.13 3.59
N ILE A 234 -8.61 15.98 2.77
CA ILE A 234 -7.92 16.84 1.79
C ILE A 234 -6.90 17.77 2.48
N ARG A 235 -7.25 18.40 3.60
CA ARG A 235 -6.35 19.28 4.37
C ARG A 235 -5.09 18.60 4.88
N GLN A 236 -5.04 17.27 4.92
CA GLN A 236 -3.85 16.52 5.35
C GLN A 236 -2.87 16.25 4.20
N PHE A 237 -3.27 16.33 2.93
CA PHE A 237 -2.49 15.85 1.79
C PHE A 237 -1.10 16.47 1.73
N ARG A 238 -1.02 17.81 1.82
CA ARG A 238 0.27 18.51 1.73
C ARG A 238 1.29 18.02 2.77
N ARG A 239 0.84 17.79 4.00
CA ARG A 239 1.69 17.33 5.10
C ARG A 239 2.16 15.89 4.94
N LEU A 240 1.38 15.06 4.26
CA LEU A 240 1.64 13.61 4.10
C LEU A 240 2.41 13.27 2.82
N LEU A 241 2.53 14.22 1.91
CA LEU A 241 3.27 14.06 0.66
C LEU A 241 4.74 14.48 0.82
N PRO A 242 5.67 13.86 0.06
CA PRO A 242 7.05 14.30 -0.02
C PRO A 242 7.18 15.76 -0.48
N PRO A 243 8.20 16.51 -0.02
CA PRO A 243 8.39 17.92 -0.36
C PRO A 243 8.63 18.19 -1.86
N CYS A 244 9.09 17.19 -2.63
CA CYS A 244 9.26 17.30 -4.07
C CYS A 244 7.92 17.50 -4.80
N VAL A 245 6.80 17.07 -4.22
CA VAL A 245 5.47 17.23 -4.81
C VAL A 245 5.03 18.69 -4.70
N ARG A 246 4.94 19.38 -5.83
CA ARG A 246 4.55 20.79 -5.91
C ARG A 246 3.08 20.94 -6.28
N ARG A 247 2.58 20.12 -7.20
CA ARG A 247 1.19 20.15 -7.68
C ARG A 247 0.47 18.88 -7.28
N VAL A 248 -0.78 19.04 -6.87
CA VAL A 248 -1.65 17.93 -6.46
C VAL A 248 -2.96 18.09 -7.20
N HIS A 249 -3.40 17.03 -7.88
CA HIS A 249 -4.72 16.94 -8.47
C HIS A 249 -5.60 15.98 -7.68
N VAL A 250 -6.69 16.47 -7.11
CA VAL A 250 -7.63 15.70 -6.29
C VAL A 250 -8.78 15.23 -7.17
N ARG A 251 -9.02 13.92 -7.24
CA ARG A 251 -10.09 13.33 -8.02
C ARG A 251 -11.02 12.50 -7.12
N GLY A 252 -12.31 12.70 -7.26
CA GLY A 252 -13.32 11.97 -6.51
C GLY A 252 -14.63 11.81 -7.28
N ASP A 253 -15.43 10.81 -6.92
CA ASP A 253 -16.73 10.65 -7.55
C ASP A 253 -17.75 11.68 -7.03
N GLY A 254 -18.97 11.64 -7.54
CA GLY A 254 -20.03 12.60 -7.19
C GLY A 254 -20.53 12.52 -5.75
N GLU A 255 -20.06 11.57 -4.96
CA GLU A 255 -20.37 11.52 -3.55
C GLU A 255 -19.53 12.53 -2.75
N PHE A 256 -18.32 12.84 -3.24
CA PHE A 256 -17.37 13.74 -2.57
C PHE A 256 -17.56 15.21 -2.90
N ILE A 257 -18.45 15.53 -3.84
CA ILE A 257 -18.74 16.92 -4.21
C ILE A 257 -19.49 17.64 -3.10
N SER A 258 -18.88 18.67 -2.56
CA SER A 258 -19.45 19.63 -1.61
C SER A 258 -18.65 20.92 -1.62
N TRP A 259 -19.22 22.01 -1.11
CA TRP A 259 -18.47 23.26 -0.99
C TRP A 259 -17.26 23.11 -0.10
N GLU A 260 -17.38 22.42 1.03
CA GLU A 260 -16.28 22.20 1.97
C GLU A 260 -15.11 21.44 1.34
N SER A 261 -15.41 20.47 0.46
CA SER A 261 -14.38 19.71 -0.26
C SER A 261 -13.64 20.58 -1.28
N ILE A 262 -14.38 21.40 -2.01
CA ILE A 262 -13.84 22.35 -2.98
C ILE A 262 -13.00 23.40 -2.28
N GLN A 263 -13.51 24.00 -1.23
CA GLN A 263 -12.78 24.99 -0.41
C GLN A 263 -11.49 24.39 0.14
N ALA A 264 -11.52 23.15 0.65
CA ALA A 264 -10.31 22.50 1.14
C ALA A 264 -9.26 22.27 0.04
N CYS A 265 -9.69 22.02 -1.22
CA CYS A 265 -8.78 21.97 -2.35
C CYS A 265 -8.19 23.37 -2.69
N GLN A 266 -9.02 24.41 -2.68
CA GLN A 266 -8.61 25.80 -2.94
C GLN A 266 -7.63 26.28 -1.85
N ASP A 267 -7.95 26.06 -0.57
CA ASP A 267 -7.08 26.39 0.57
C ASP A 267 -5.71 25.70 0.47
N GLY A 268 -5.69 24.47 -0.04
CA GLY A 268 -4.47 23.68 -0.24
C GLY A 268 -3.69 24.03 -1.53
N GLY A 269 -4.25 24.89 -2.40
CA GLY A 269 -3.70 25.17 -3.73
C GLY A 269 -3.71 23.95 -4.64
N PHE A 270 -4.72 23.09 -4.51
CA PHE A 270 -4.85 21.85 -5.27
C PHE A 270 -5.74 22.05 -6.50
N LEU A 271 -5.39 21.39 -7.59
CA LEU A 271 -6.32 21.11 -8.67
C LEU A 271 -7.33 20.07 -8.20
N TYR A 272 -8.54 20.15 -8.72
CA TYR A 272 -9.56 19.15 -8.41
C TYR A 272 -10.48 18.88 -9.60
N THR A 273 -10.96 17.66 -9.67
CA THR A 273 -12.06 17.24 -10.56
C THR A 273 -12.95 16.24 -9.82
N PHE A 274 -14.19 16.65 -9.54
CA PHE A 274 -15.19 15.80 -8.90
C PHE A 274 -16.33 15.51 -9.86
N GLY A 275 -16.77 14.25 -9.92
CA GLY A 275 -18.00 13.90 -10.60
C GLY A 275 -19.17 14.66 -9.98
N ASN A 276 -20.16 15.06 -10.80
CA ASN A 276 -21.33 15.76 -10.30
C ASN A 276 -22.61 14.92 -10.46
N LYS A 277 -23.26 14.67 -9.31
CA LYS A 277 -24.57 14.01 -9.24
C LYS A 277 -25.60 14.84 -8.43
N ARG A 278 -25.21 16.03 -7.94
CA ARG A 278 -25.98 16.79 -6.94
C ARG A 278 -26.55 18.11 -7.46
N CYS A 279 -25.95 18.68 -8.51
CA CYS A 279 -26.39 19.96 -9.08
C CYS A 279 -26.68 19.82 -10.58
N ALA A 280 -27.57 20.68 -11.08
CA ALA A 280 -27.93 20.75 -12.50
C ALA A 280 -27.43 22.07 -13.10
N PRO A 281 -26.13 22.16 -13.47
CA PRO A 281 -25.59 23.39 -14.07
C PRO A 281 -26.31 23.71 -15.40
N PRO A 282 -26.62 25.00 -15.65
CA PRO A 282 -27.30 25.42 -16.86
C PRO A 282 -26.32 25.54 -18.03
N PHE A 283 -26.02 24.44 -18.70
CA PHE A 283 -25.11 24.46 -19.85
C PHE A 283 -25.71 25.23 -21.02
N PRO A 284 -24.94 26.07 -21.72
CA PRO A 284 -25.42 26.82 -22.88
C PRO A 284 -25.90 25.90 -23.99
N LYS A 285 -26.96 26.33 -24.71
CA LYS A 285 -27.44 25.61 -25.91
C LYS A 285 -26.43 25.64 -27.05
N ARG A 286 -25.59 26.70 -27.12
CA ARG A 286 -24.53 26.88 -28.11
C ARG A 286 -23.16 26.57 -27.51
N GLY A 287 -22.12 26.42 -28.34
CA GLY A 287 -20.74 26.21 -27.89
C GLY A 287 -20.39 24.76 -27.65
N TRP A 288 -21.27 23.82 -27.97
CA TRP A 288 -20.90 22.41 -27.97
C TRP A 288 -19.92 22.11 -29.10
N TYR A 289 -18.86 21.38 -28.79
CA TYR A 289 -17.91 20.90 -29.79
C TYR A 289 -17.73 19.39 -29.65
N ARG A 290 -17.44 18.74 -30.76
CA ARG A 290 -17.27 17.30 -30.86
C ARG A 290 -15.78 16.93 -30.71
N HIS A 291 -15.50 15.92 -29.92
CA HIS A 291 -14.23 15.24 -29.85
C HIS A 291 -14.47 13.73 -29.72
N GLY A 292 -14.01 12.94 -30.70
CA GLY A 292 -14.40 11.53 -30.82
C GLY A 292 -15.92 11.35 -30.97
N ASP A 293 -16.47 10.43 -30.20
CA ASP A 293 -17.89 10.09 -30.19
C ASP A 293 -18.74 11.03 -29.33
N TYR A 294 -18.11 11.95 -28.60
CA TYR A 294 -18.77 12.76 -27.59
C TYR A 294 -18.80 14.24 -27.95
N GLU A 295 -19.80 14.92 -27.41
CA GLU A 295 -19.88 16.37 -27.45
C GLU A 295 -19.60 16.95 -26.06
N TYR A 296 -18.92 18.09 -26.02
CA TYR A 296 -18.41 18.74 -24.81
C TYR A 296 -18.84 20.18 -24.73
N ASN A 297 -19.09 20.65 -23.51
CA ASN A 297 -19.34 22.06 -23.22
C ASN A 297 -18.88 22.38 -21.78
N GLU A 298 -18.96 23.65 -21.40
CA GLU A 298 -18.67 24.11 -20.05
C GLU A 298 -19.54 25.32 -19.65
N CYS A 299 -19.66 25.54 -18.35
CA CYS A 299 -20.28 26.75 -17.82
C CYS A 299 -19.69 27.11 -16.45
N ARG A 300 -19.87 28.34 -16.04
CA ARG A 300 -19.70 28.75 -14.64
C ARG A 300 -21.07 28.77 -13.98
N TYR A 301 -21.17 28.10 -12.82
CA TYR A 301 -22.41 27.98 -12.08
C TYR A 301 -22.14 27.96 -10.59
N GLN A 302 -22.98 28.62 -9.83
CA GLN A 302 -22.95 28.63 -8.37
C GLN A 302 -24.14 27.83 -7.83
N PRO A 303 -23.92 26.59 -7.36
CA PRO A 303 -24.97 25.83 -6.68
C PRO A 303 -25.45 26.53 -5.43
N THR A 304 -26.71 26.32 -5.05
CA THR A 304 -27.28 26.83 -3.82
C THR A 304 -26.45 26.39 -2.61
N GLY A 305 -26.08 27.35 -1.74
CA GLY A 305 -25.26 27.11 -0.55
C GLY A 305 -23.74 27.11 -0.83
N TRP A 306 -23.28 27.34 -2.06
CA TRP A 306 -21.86 27.55 -2.34
C TRP A 306 -21.50 29.04 -2.27
N ALA A 307 -20.29 29.35 -1.79
CA ALA A 307 -19.88 30.74 -1.63
C ALA A 307 -19.56 31.45 -2.96
N GLU A 308 -19.11 30.69 -3.97
CA GLU A 308 -18.72 31.25 -5.27
C GLU A 308 -19.04 30.33 -6.44
N PRO A 309 -19.14 30.87 -7.69
CA PRO A 309 -19.36 30.08 -8.89
C PRO A 309 -18.13 29.28 -9.27
N CYS A 310 -18.32 27.98 -9.55
CA CYS A 310 -17.30 27.06 -10.01
C CYS A 310 -17.46 26.76 -11.50
N ARG A 311 -16.38 26.25 -12.11
CA ARG A 311 -16.37 25.73 -13.46
C ARG A 311 -16.97 24.33 -13.49
N PHE A 312 -17.98 24.11 -14.30
CA PHE A 312 -18.54 22.81 -14.61
C PHE A 312 -18.24 22.46 -16.07
N VAL A 313 -17.74 21.26 -16.29
CA VAL A 313 -17.54 20.69 -17.62
C VAL A 313 -18.48 19.52 -17.82
N VAL A 314 -18.91 19.32 -19.06
CA VAL A 314 -19.87 18.29 -19.41
C VAL A 314 -19.46 17.59 -20.69
N MET A 315 -19.66 16.27 -20.70
CA MET A 315 -19.72 15.50 -21.93
C MET A 315 -21.09 14.89 -22.11
N ARG A 316 -21.52 14.73 -23.36
CA ARG A 316 -22.76 14.04 -23.73
C ARG A 316 -22.57 13.13 -24.93
N ILE A 317 -23.38 12.11 -25.00
CA ILE A 317 -23.50 11.23 -26.16
C ILE A 317 -24.98 11.02 -26.45
N ARG A 318 -25.33 10.86 -27.71
CA ARG A 318 -26.70 10.49 -28.10
C ARG A 318 -26.98 9.05 -27.61
N LYS A 319 -28.21 8.82 -27.11
CA LYS A 319 -28.59 7.49 -26.57
C LYS A 319 -28.58 6.40 -27.65
N ASP A 320 -28.90 6.75 -28.90
CA ASP A 320 -28.84 5.84 -30.05
C ASP A 320 -27.41 5.42 -30.44
N GLN A 321 -26.40 6.18 -30.02
CA GLN A 321 -24.96 5.92 -30.25
C GLN A 321 -24.25 5.30 -29.04
N MET A 322 -24.96 5.11 -27.94
CA MET A 322 -24.33 4.75 -26.63
C MET A 322 -23.90 3.29 -26.56
N GLY A 323 -24.53 2.36 -27.30
CA GLY A 323 -24.28 0.91 -27.18
C GLY A 323 -24.51 0.40 -25.76
N GLU A 324 -23.76 -0.63 -25.34
CA GLU A 324 -23.82 -1.20 -23.98
C GLU A 324 -23.08 -0.37 -22.91
N ARG A 325 -22.61 0.82 -23.23
CA ARG A 325 -21.82 1.67 -22.32
C ARG A 325 -22.73 2.22 -21.21
N GLN A 326 -22.50 1.76 -19.98
CA GLN A 326 -23.21 2.25 -18.80
C GLN A 326 -22.63 3.60 -18.38
N LEU A 327 -23.32 4.68 -18.70
CA LEU A 327 -22.96 6.02 -18.24
C LEU A 327 -23.82 6.38 -17.00
N ASN A 328 -23.21 6.78 -15.89
CA ASN A 328 -23.92 7.29 -14.70
C ASN A 328 -24.36 8.74 -14.93
N LEU A 329 -25.66 9.02 -15.09
CA LEU A 329 -26.06 10.17 -15.83
C LEU A 329 -27.26 10.93 -15.28
N LEU A 330 -27.18 12.24 -15.49
CA LEU A 330 -28.32 13.08 -15.72
C LEU A 330 -28.84 12.73 -17.13
N GLU A 331 -30.07 12.28 -17.25
CA GLU A 331 -30.66 11.87 -18.54
C GLU A 331 -31.59 12.93 -19.07
N SER A 332 -31.54 13.22 -20.38
CA SER A 332 -32.60 13.81 -21.15
C SER A 332 -33.18 12.76 -22.09
N GLU A 333 -34.28 13.09 -22.81
CA GLU A 333 -34.91 12.15 -23.77
C GLU A 333 -33.91 11.61 -24.79
N ASN A 334 -32.98 12.45 -25.29
CA ASN A 334 -32.11 12.12 -26.43
C ASN A 334 -30.62 11.92 -26.08
N TYR A 335 -30.16 12.41 -24.92
CA TYR A 335 -28.77 12.44 -24.57
C TYR A 335 -28.49 11.87 -23.16
N ALA A 336 -27.35 11.23 -23.05
CA ALA A 336 -26.77 10.84 -21.81
C ALA A 336 -25.61 11.80 -21.48
N TYR A 337 -25.50 12.29 -20.21
CA TYR A 337 -24.54 13.31 -19.78
C TYR A 337 -23.64 12.80 -18.66
N ARG A 338 -22.37 13.20 -18.66
CA ARG A 338 -21.51 13.18 -17.49
C ARG A 338 -21.06 14.61 -17.17
N VAL A 339 -21.22 15.02 -15.94
CA VAL A 339 -20.93 16.39 -15.50
C VAL A 339 -19.89 16.35 -14.40
N PHE A 340 -18.96 17.29 -14.43
CA PHE A 340 -17.88 17.42 -13.46
C PHE A 340 -17.71 18.87 -13.04
N VAL A 341 -17.25 19.06 -11.79
CA VAL A 341 -16.78 20.35 -11.30
C VAL A 341 -15.26 20.32 -11.19
N THR A 342 -14.60 21.39 -11.65
CA THR A 342 -13.14 21.44 -11.69
C THR A 342 -12.64 22.90 -11.61
N ASN A 343 -11.40 23.08 -11.16
CA ASN A 343 -10.65 24.33 -11.31
C ASN A 343 -9.51 24.23 -12.35
N GLU A 344 -9.41 23.09 -13.02
CA GLU A 344 -8.43 22.88 -14.08
C GLU A 344 -8.75 23.75 -15.30
N ARG A 345 -7.71 24.27 -15.99
CA ARG A 345 -7.86 25.22 -17.12
C ARG A 345 -7.91 24.55 -18.49
N GLY A 346 -7.66 23.24 -18.58
CA GLY A 346 -7.68 22.50 -19.83
C GLY A 346 -9.04 22.51 -20.55
N ARG A 347 -9.07 22.07 -21.81
CA ARG A 347 -10.33 21.87 -22.53
C ARG A 347 -11.17 20.78 -21.85
N PRO A 348 -12.51 20.84 -21.86
CA PRO A 348 -13.39 19.88 -21.21
C PRO A 348 -13.07 18.41 -21.50
N HIS A 349 -12.74 18.03 -22.74
CA HIS A 349 -12.37 16.65 -23.07
C HIS A 349 -11.11 16.18 -22.31
N GLY A 350 -10.03 16.99 -22.30
CA GLY A 350 -8.80 16.64 -21.60
C GLY A 350 -8.99 16.52 -20.09
N VAL A 351 -9.80 17.41 -19.47
CA VAL A 351 -10.16 17.32 -18.05
C VAL A 351 -10.90 16.03 -17.73
N ILE A 352 -11.80 15.60 -18.63
CA ILE A 352 -12.59 14.39 -18.42
C ILE A 352 -11.75 13.13 -18.67
N GLU A 353 -10.85 13.14 -19.65
CA GLU A 353 -9.90 12.07 -19.92
C GLU A 353 -8.94 11.88 -18.74
N ASP A 354 -8.41 12.97 -18.16
CA ASP A 354 -7.60 12.87 -16.93
C ASP A 354 -8.40 12.32 -15.76
N TYR A 355 -9.65 12.78 -15.60
CA TYR A 355 -10.52 12.23 -14.57
C TYR A 355 -10.78 10.73 -14.74
N ASP A 356 -10.92 10.24 -15.97
CA ASP A 356 -11.18 8.82 -16.24
C ASP A 356 -10.00 7.93 -15.79
N GLY A 357 -8.78 8.47 -15.70
CA GLY A 357 -7.65 7.85 -15.01
C GLY A 357 -7.91 7.52 -13.54
N ARG A 358 -8.94 8.12 -12.90
CA ARG A 358 -9.40 7.77 -11.55
C ARG A 358 -9.87 6.32 -11.43
N ALA A 359 -10.38 5.72 -12.50
CA ALA A 359 -10.83 4.33 -12.50
C ALA A 359 -9.74 3.36 -12.00
N ALA A 360 -8.45 3.74 -12.13
CA ALA A 360 -7.33 2.98 -11.59
C ALA A 360 -7.35 2.82 -10.05
N VAL A 361 -8.18 3.58 -9.30
CA VAL A 361 -8.32 3.43 -7.85
C VAL A 361 -9.15 2.21 -7.46
N GLU A 362 -10.10 1.79 -8.28
CA GLU A 362 -11.00 0.66 -7.96
C GLU A 362 -10.24 -0.66 -7.74
N PRO A 363 -9.26 -1.05 -8.60
CA PRO A 363 -8.38 -2.18 -8.33
C PRO A 363 -7.59 -2.06 -7.01
N LEU A 364 -7.13 -0.85 -6.64
CA LEU A 364 -6.39 -0.61 -5.40
C LEU A 364 -7.27 -0.80 -4.16
N ILE A 365 -8.51 -0.33 -4.22
CA ILE A 365 -9.50 -0.56 -3.17
C ILE A 365 -9.82 -2.05 -3.06
N GLY A 366 -10.04 -2.74 -4.19
CA GLY A 366 -10.23 -4.18 -4.22
C GLY A 366 -9.05 -4.95 -3.65
N GLU A 367 -7.82 -4.47 -3.86
CA GLU A 367 -6.62 -5.02 -3.25
C GLU A 367 -6.59 -4.76 -1.74
N ALA A 368 -6.82 -3.54 -1.28
CA ALA A 368 -6.87 -3.19 0.13
C ALA A 368 -7.96 -3.98 0.90
N GLN A 369 -9.12 -4.23 0.26
CA GLN A 369 -10.17 -5.08 0.82
C GLN A 369 -9.65 -6.50 1.09
N ARG A 370 -8.92 -7.08 0.14
CA ARG A 370 -8.32 -8.42 0.26
C ARG A 370 -7.17 -8.46 1.26
N GLU A 371 -6.54 -7.32 1.54
CA GLU A 371 -5.44 -7.22 2.52
C GLU A 371 -5.90 -6.94 3.96
N GLY A 372 -7.21 -6.86 4.21
CA GLY A 372 -7.76 -6.82 5.56
C GLY A 372 -8.62 -5.60 5.91
N VAL A 373 -8.84 -4.66 4.98
CA VAL A 373 -9.71 -3.50 5.20
C VAL A 373 -11.15 -3.90 5.58
N LEU A 374 -11.61 -5.03 5.08
CA LEU A 374 -12.94 -5.56 5.41
C LEU A 374 -12.98 -6.37 6.71
N ALA A 375 -11.83 -6.68 7.31
CA ALA A 375 -11.78 -7.45 8.54
C ALA A 375 -12.27 -6.63 9.74
N ILE A 376 -12.98 -7.30 10.64
CA ILE A 376 -13.56 -6.71 11.85
C ILE A 376 -12.86 -7.35 13.06
N PRO A 377 -11.83 -6.67 13.64
CA PRO A 377 -11.02 -7.26 14.70
C PRO A 377 -11.75 -7.29 16.05
N SER A 378 -12.73 -6.41 16.30
CA SER A 378 -13.44 -6.30 17.57
C SER A 378 -14.82 -5.68 17.40
N LYS A 379 -15.61 -5.59 18.50
CA LYS A 379 -16.88 -4.87 18.50
C LYS A 379 -16.70 -3.34 18.72
N ASN A 380 -15.52 -2.91 19.15
CA ASN A 380 -15.23 -1.52 19.49
C ASN A 380 -14.75 -0.72 18.26
N PHE A 381 -15.36 0.42 18.01
CA PHE A 381 -15.09 1.24 16.83
C PHE A 381 -13.66 1.83 16.80
N GLN A 382 -13.12 2.23 17.95
CA GLN A 382 -11.77 2.78 18.01
C GLN A 382 -10.71 1.72 17.66
N SER A 383 -10.91 0.47 18.12
CA SER A 383 -10.06 -0.65 17.73
C SER A 383 -10.10 -0.92 16.23
N HIS A 384 -11.27 -0.75 15.62
CA HIS A 384 -11.41 -0.84 14.15
C HIS A 384 -10.62 0.24 13.43
N HIS A 385 -10.70 1.48 13.93
CA HIS A 385 -9.99 2.60 13.34
C HIS A 385 -8.47 2.39 13.41
N ALA A 386 -7.96 1.93 14.55
CA ALA A 386 -6.55 1.61 14.73
C ALA A 386 -6.10 0.46 13.82
N PHE A 387 -6.88 -0.62 13.78
CA PHE A 387 -6.59 -1.77 12.93
C PHE A 387 -6.58 -1.38 11.45
N PHE A 388 -7.55 -0.58 11.00
CA PHE A 388 -7.60 -0.04 9.64
C PHE A 388 -6.29 0.67 9.27
N GLN A 389 -5.75 1.52 10.15
CA GLN A 389 -4.49 2.22 9.87
C GLN A 389 -3.29 1.26 9.82
N ILE A 390 -3.27 0.23 10.66
CA ILE A 390 -2.20 -0.79 10.60
C ILE A 390 -2.32 -1.63 9.31
N VAL A 391 -3.54 -1.97 8.87
CA VAL A 391 -3.79 -2.64 7.58
C VAL A 391 -3.25 -1.79 6.42
N MET A 392 -3.56 -0.49 6.42
CA MET A 392 -3.10 0.40 5.35
C MET A 392 -1.59 0.67 5.40
N LEU A 393 -0.99 0.63 6.58
CA LEU A 393 0.47 0.64 6.71
C LEU A 393 1.09 -0.65 6.13
N ALA A 394 0.51 -1.83 6.42
CA ALA A 394 0.96 -3.10 5.84
C ALA A 394 0.80 -3.12 4.30
N TYR A 395 -0.30 -2.56 3.79
CA TYR A 395 -0.50 -2.34 2.35
C TYR A 395 0.63 -1.49 1.77
N ASN A 396 0.96 -0.36 2.41
CA ASN A 396 2.03 0.51 1.96
C ASN A 396 3.41 -0.16 2.03
N VAL A 397 3.69 -0.96 3.06
CA VAL A 397 4.96 -1.71 3.16
C VAL A 397 5.13 -2.64 1.95
N TRP A 398 4.07 -3.31 1.49
CA TRP A 398 4.09 -4.07 0.24
C TRP A 398 4.35 -3.18 -0.98
N ARG A 399 3.72 -2.01 -1.05
CA ARG A 399 3.95 -1.06 -2.15
C ARG A 399 5.40 -0.60 -2.18
N TRP A 400 5.94 -0.20 -1.03
CA TRP A 400 7.33 0.25 -0.88
C TRP A 400 8.33 -0.85 -1.24
N MET A 401 8.12 -2.06 -0.78
CA MET A 401 8.97 -3.19 -1.16
C MET A 401 8.93 -3.42 -2.68
N LYS A 402 7.76 -3.35 -3.31
CA LYS A 402 7.65 -3.48 -4.78
C LYS A 402 8.36 -2.34 -5.52
N LEU A 403 8.32 -1.12 -5.03
CA LEU A 403 9.06 0.02 -5.59
C LEU A 403 10.59 -0.21 -5.49
N LEU A 404 11.07 -0.68 -4.34
CA LEU A 404 12.48 -0.99 -4.14
C LEU A 404 12.96 -2.14 -5.05
N VAL A 405 12.19 -3.21 -5.19
CA VAL A 405 12.49 -4.28 -6.15
C VAL A 405 12.50 -3.76 -7.58
N GLY A 406 11.54 -2.91 -7.94
CA GLY A 406 11.50 -2.28 -9.26
C GLY A 406 12.72 -1.39 -9.51
N HIS A 407 13.17 -0.65 -8.51
CA HIS A 407 14.38 0.18 -8.59
C HIS A 407 15.64 -0.68 -8.74
N GLN A 408 15.78 -1.76 -7.97
CA GLN A 408 16.87 -2.73 -8.14
C GLN A 408 16.91 -3.29 -9.58
N GLN A 409 15.75 -3.70 -10.10
CA GLN A 409 15.66 -4.24 -11.47
C GLN A 409 16.01 -3.17 -12.52
N ALA A 410 15.65 -1.90 -12.30
CA ALA A 410 16.03 -0.81 -13.18
C ALA A 410 17.54 -0.55 -13.16
N GLN A 411 18.15 -0.56 -11.99
CA GLN A 411 19.61 -0.39 -11.86
C GLN A 411 20.38 -1.54 -12.53
N ALA A 412 19.91 -2.78 -12.39
CA ALA A 412 20.55 -3.94 -13.02
C ALA A 412 20.51 -3.89 -14.57
N GLN A 413 19.62 -3.07 -15.14
CA GLN A 413 19.51 -2.85 -16.59
C GLN A 413 20.18 -1.55 -17.06
N GLN A 414 20.82 -0.80 -16.16
CA GLN A 414 21.57 0.40 -16.56
C GLN A 414 22.76 0.00 -17.45
N GLY A 415 22.89 0.71 -18.57
CA GLY A 415 23.94 0.42 -19.56
C GLY A 415 23.55 -0.63 -20.62
N GLN A 416 22.43 -1.34 -20.48
CA GLN A 416 21.91 -2.21 -21.53
C GLN A 416 21.20 -1.40 -22.64
N PRO A 417 21.28 -1.83 -23.91
CA PRO A 417 20.49 -1.26 -25.00
C PRO A 417 18.99 -1.28 -24.66
N VAL A 418 18.25 -0.26 -25.11
CA VAL A 418 16.81 -0.12 -24.78
C VAL A 418 16.01 -1.34 -25.25
N GLU A 419 16.38 -1.91 -26.40
CA GLU A 419 15.74 -3.09 -27.01
C GLU A 419 15.92 -4.37 -26.18
N GLU A 420 16.98 -4.44 -25.37
CA GLU A 420 17.30 -5.63 -24.54
C GLU A 420 16.70 -5.50 -23.13
N ARG A 421 16.18 -4.32 -22.75
CA ARG A 421 15.65 -4.09 -21.39
C ARG A 421 14.33 -4.81 -21.20
N GLN A 422 14.30 -5.65 -20.20
CA GLN A 422 13.05 -6.32 -19.80
C GLN A 422 12.11 -5.36 -19.09
N ARG A 423 10.81 -5.50 -19.36
CA ARG A 423 9.80 -4.73 -18.63
C ARG A 423 9.85 -5.03 -17.13
N ILE A 424 9.99 -3.98 -16.34
CA ILE A 424 9.95 -4.07 -14.88
C ILE A 424 8.49 -4.26 -14.46
N GLN A 425 8.15 -5.46 -13.98
CA GLN A 425 6.76 -5.84 -13.70
C GLN A 425 6.39 -5.78 -12.21
N MET A 426 7.35 -5.85 -11.29
CA MET A 426 7.07 -5.99 -9.86
C MET A 426 6.20 -4.85 -9.30
N PRO A 427 6.40 -3.57 -9.64
CA PRO A 427 5.53 -2.49 -9.18
C PRO A 427 4.07 -2.64 -9.61
N ASP A 428 3.82 -3.29 -10.75
CA ASP A 428 2.48 -3.49 -11.31
C ASP A 428 1.75 -4.71 -10.75
N HIS A 429 2.48 -5.70 -10.22
CA HIS A 429 1.87 -6.90 -9.66
C HIS A 429 0.94 -6.56 -8.48
N THR A 430 -0.13 -7.34 -8.32
CA THR A 430 -0.92 -7.30 -7.09
C THR A 430 -0.08 -7.79 -5.90
N ILE A 431 -0.47 -7.39 -4.69
CA ILE A 431 0.18 -7.87 -3.45
C ILE A 431 0.13 -9.40 -3.38
N ARG A 432 -0.96 -10.01 -3.85
CA ARG A 432 -1.09 -11.47 -3.91
C ARG A 432 0.02 -12.11 -4.75
N ILE A 433 0.31 -11.57 -5.94
CA ILE A 433 1.38 -12.08 -6.82
C ILE A 433 2.75 -11.77 -6.21
N ALA A 434 2.95 -10.58 -5.67
CA ALA A 434 4.19 -10.21 -5.00
C ALA A 434 4.48 -11.15 -3.81
N ARG A 435 3.44 -11.49 -3.02
CA ARG A 435 3.54 -12.44 -1.91
C ARG A 435 3.96 -13.83 -2.38
N LEU A 436 3.39 -14.34 -3.47
CA LEU A 436 3.81 -15.61 -4.06
C LEU A 436 5.26 -15.57 -4.55
N LYS A 437 5.72 -14.45 -5.10
CA LYS A 437 7.08 -14.32 -5.64
C LYS A 437 8.14 -14.10 -4.57
N MET A 438 7.81 -13.38 -3.49
CA MET A 438 8.81 -12.85 -2.55
C MET A 438 8.68 -13.40 -1.12
N LEU A 439 7.52 -13.93 -0.72
CA LEU A 439 7.28 -14.25 0.68
C LEU A 439 7.20 -15.75 0.95
N TYR A 440 6.38 -16.48 0.19
CA TYR A 440 6.11 -17.88 0.42
C TYR A 440 7.25 -18.76 -0.12
N VAL A 441 8.38 -18.66 0.55
CA VAL A 441 9.61 -19.39 0.26
C VAL A 441 9.98 -20.17 1.51
N ALA A 442 10.10 -21.49 1.37
CA ALA A 442 10.50 -22.33 2.48
C ALA A 442 11.92 -21.99 2.93
N ALA A 443 12.10 -21.79 4.23
CA ALA A 443 13.37 -21.51 4.83
C ALA A 443 13.61 -22.38 6.06
N LYS A 444 14.85 -22.79 6.26
CA LYS A 444 15.34 -23.44 7.47
C LYS A 444 16.17 -22.42 8.26
N ILE A 445 15.87 -22.28 9.55
CA ILE A 445 16.65 -21.43 10.45
C ILE A 445 17.62 -22.33 11.22
N VAL A 446 18.91 -22.07 11.06
CA VAL A 446 19.97 -22.82 11.71
C VAL A 446 20.79 -21.88 12.60
N PHE A 447 21.18 -22.38 13.78
CA PHE A 447 22.09 -21.66 14.66
C PHE A 447 23.51 -22.13 14.36
N HIS A 448 24.36 -21.23 13.90
CA HIS A 448 25.74 -21.51 13.57
C HIS A 448 26.64 -20.32 13.96
N ALA A 449 27.79 -20.59 14.55
CA ALA A 449 28.76 -19.58 14.93
C ALA A 449 28.17 -18.41 15.75
N ASN A 450 27.35 -18.73 16.75
CA ASN A 450 26.65 -17.79 17.65
C ASN A 450 25.66 -16.82 16.94
N ARG A 451 25.17 -17.18 15.77
CA ARG A 451 24.13 -16.40 15.05
C ARG A 451 23.13 -17.33 14.40
N ASP A 452 21.91 -16.83 14.23
CA ASP A 452 20.92 -17.49 13.41
C ASP A 452 21.21 -17.21 11.92
N GLU A 453 21.12 -18.24 11.09
CA GLU A 453 21.28 -18.18 9.65
C GLU A 453 20.04 -18.73 8.98
N ILE A 454 19.61 -18.07 7.90
CA ILE A 454 18.44 -18.50 7.11
C ILE A 454 18.94 -19.21 5.86
N CYS A 455 18.58 -20.48 5.71
CA CYS A 455 18.93 -21.32 4.59
C CYS A 455 17.72 -21.52 3.68
N TYR A 456 17.85 -21.15 2.42
CA TYR A 456 16.85 -21.44 1.40
C TYR A 456 17.17 -22.74 0.67
N SER A 457 16.14 -23.45 0.19
CA SER A 457 16.32 -24.68 -0.57
C SER A 457 16.89 -24.38 -1.95
N ILE A 458 17.82 -25.21 -2.41
CA ILE A 458 18.31 -25.18 -3.81
C ILE A 458 17.21 -25.51 -4.84
N HIS A 459 16.15 -26.20 -4.42
CA HIS A 459 15.01 -26.55 -5.26
C HIS A 459 13.98 -25.40 -5.36
N GLU A 460 14.18 -24.29 -4.62
CA GLU A 460 13.31 -23.13 -4.66
C GLU A 460 13.78 -22.15 -5.75
N GLN A 461 13.17 -22.20 -6.91
CA GLN A 461 13.54 -21.36 -8.08
C GLN A 461 13.55 -19.85 -7.80
N ARG A 462 12.75 -19.39 -6.82
CA ARG A 462 12.65 -17.98 -6.45
C ARG A 462 13.75 -17.54 -5.48
N ALA A 463 14.51 -18.48 -4.92
CA ALA A 463 15.52 -18.19 -3.89
C ALA A 463 16.62 -17.26 -4.43
N SER A 464 17.07 -17.43 -5.67
CA SER A 464 18.08 -16.55 -6.28
C SER A 464 17.61 -15.10 -6.31
N GLY A 465 16.42 -14.83 -6.85
CA GLY A 465 15.88 -13.47 -6.92
C GLY A 465 15.64 -12.81 -5.54
N ILE A 466 15.33 -13.63 -4.53
CA ILE A 466 15.22 -13.14 -3.15
C ILE A 466 16.61 -12.80 -2.60
N ILE A 467 17.59 -13.67 -2.81
CA ILE A 467 18.97 -13.42 -2.35
C ILE A 467 19.53 -12.16 -3.03
N ASP A 468 19.34 -12.01 -4.33
CA ASP A 468 19.77 -10.80 -5.06
C ASP A 468 19.14 -9.53 -4.47
N PHE A 469 17.85 -9.58 -4.12
CA PHE A 469 17.19 -8.45 -3.46
C PHE A 469 17.72 -8.20 -2.04
N LEU A 470 17.98 -9.25 -1.25
CA LEU A 470 18.57 -9.11 0.08
C LEU A 470 19.98 -8.50 0.01
N GLN A 471 20.80 -8.92 -0.94
CA GLN A 471 22.15 -8.36 -1.17
C GLN A 471 22.08 -6.89 -1.61
N TYR A 472 21.15 -6.56 -2.51
CA TYR A 472 20.89 -5.17 -2.87
C TYR A 472 20.55 -4.31 -1.65
N MET A 473 19.71 -4.80 -0.73
CA MET A 473 19.36 -4.07 0.50
C MET A 473 20.57 -3.88 1.42
N ASP A 474 21.45 -4.89 1.53
CA ASP A 474 22.68 -4.77 2.31
C ASP A 474 23.63 -3.71 1.72
N GLN A 475 23.82 -3.73 0.41
CA GLN A 475 24.62 -2.72 -0.28
C GLN A 475 24.06 -1.31 -0.06
N ARG A 476 22.74 -1.12 -0.23
CA ARG A 476 22.11 0.20 -0.01
C ARG A 476 22.27 0.68 1.43
N ARG A 477 22.21 -0.23 2.39
CA ARG A 477 22.46 0.09 3.80
C ARG A 477 23.90 0.57 4.04
N GLU A 478 24.88 -0.12 3.47
CA GLU A 478 26.28 0.26 3.57
C GLU A 478 26.54 1.64 2.96
N GLU A 479 25.96 1.93 1.78
CA GLU A 479 26.03 3.23 1.11
C GLU A 479 25.49 4.36 2.00
N LEU A 480 24.33 4.14 2.66
CA LEU A 480 23.75 5.13 3.58
C LEU A 480 24.60 5.35 4.82
N GLN A 481 25.24 4.31 5.35
CA GLN A 481 26.12 4.43 6.51
C GLN A 481 27.44 5.15 6.19
N THR A 482 27.94 5.03 4.97
CA THR A 482 29.17 5.73 4.53
C THR A 482 28.90 7.19 4.12
N ALA A 483 27.65 7.55 3.80
CA ALA A 483 27.23 8.90 3.44
C ALA A 483 26.80 9.76 4.64
N ALA A 484 26.58 9.16 5.82
CA ALA A 484 26.15 9.81 7.07
C ALA A 484 27.32 10.16 7.96
#